data_98811680c6f1d4b0454285dbcc637f28
#
_entry.id   98811680c6f1d4b0454285dbcc637f28
#
_cell.length_a   1.000
_cell.length_b   1.000
_cell.length_c   1.000
_cell.angle_alpha   90.00
_cell.angle_beta   90.00
_cell.angle_gamma   90.00
#
_symmetry.space_group_name_H-M   'P 1'
#
loop_
_entity.id
_entity.type
_entity.pdbx_description
1 polymer ?
#
loop_
_entity_poly.entity_id
_entity_poly.type
_entity_poly.pdbx_seq_one_letter_code
_entity_poly.pdbx_strand_id
1 'polypeptide(L)'
;MIKPGDVISYLEMCTDEGVNLQRGMNFHLRGDVSVILMSLRPNAPYADRVEEDGHVLIYEGHDVSKTQDTPIPKIVDQPMNNPGGTLTQNGLFYKAAKEYSSRKKHPELVKVYEKLHAGIWVYNGIFKIIDAWQHTMSLLSMAPV
;
A
#
# COMPACT_ATOMS: atom_id res chain seq x y z
N MET A 1 -4.94 -20.02 9.87
CA MET A 1 -5.26 -18.58 9.83
C MET A 1 -4.01 -17.75 10.08
N ILE A 2 -3.73 -16.78 9.21
CA ILE A 2 -2.56 -15.92 9.33
C ILE A 2 -2.82 -14.84 10.37
N LYS A 3 -1.90 -14.67 11.31
CA LYS A 3 -2.00 -13.70 12.41
C LYS A 3 -0.93 -12.63 12.26
N PRO A 4 -1.14 -11.42 12.82
CA PRO A 4 -0.11 -10.39 12.82
C PRO A 4 1.21 -10.91 13.40
N GLY A 5 2.30 -10.70 12.67
CA GLY A 5 3.62 -11.19 13.01
C GLY A 5 4.01 -12.51 12.38
N ASP A 6 3.07 -13.23 11.77
CA ASP A 6 3.39 -14.48 11.08
C ASP A 6 4.26 -14.23 9.85
N VAL A 7 5.30 -15.04 9.70
CA VAL A 7 6.15 -15.05 8.51
C VAL A 7 5.63 -16.12 7.56
N ILE A 8 5.32 -15.72 6.34
CA ILE A 8 4.64 -16.58 5.37
C ILE A 8 5.32 -16.51 4.00
N SER A 9 5.05 -17.51 3.17
CA SER A 9 5.49 -17.49 1.79
C SER A 9 4.56 -16.62 0.93
N TYR A 10 5.03 -16.20 -0.23
CA TYR A 10 4.19 -15.51 -1.20
C TYR A 10 2.96 -16.34 -1.56
N LEU A 11 3.13 -17.66 -1.73
CA LEU A 11 2.03 -18.56 -2.07
C LEU A 11 0.96 -18.58 -0.95
N GLU A 12 1.39 -18.66 0.31
CA GLU A 12 0.47 -18.63 1.44
C GLU A 12 -0.31 -17.30 1.51
N MET A 13 0.39 -16.19 1.28
CA MET A 13 -0.23 -14.87 1.24
C MET A 13 -1.30 -14.80 0.15
N CYS A 14 -0.98 -15.21 -1.07
CA CYS A 14 -1.92 -15.18 -2.18
C CYS A 14 -3.08 -16.15 -1.96
N THR A 15 -2.83 -17.32 -1.37
CA THR A 15 -3.88 -18.29 -1.06
C THR A 15 -4.85 -17.72 -0.04
N ASP A 16 -4.35 -17.07 1.00
CA ASP A 16 -5.19 -16.44 2.03
C ASP A 16 -6.04 -15.31 1.46
N GLU A 17 -5.47 -14.50 0.57
CA GLU A 17 -6.20 -13.41 -0.07
C GLU A 17 -7.07 -13.86 -1.25
N GLY A 18 -6.87 -15.09 -1.74
CA GLY A 18 -7.66 -15.65 -2.84
C GLY A 18 -7.32 -15.11 -4.21
N VAL A 19 -6.17 -14.49 -4.38
CA VAL A 19 -5.76 -13.86 -5.64
C VAL A 19 -4.24 -13.74 -5.70
N ASN A 20 -3.67 -13.73 -6.90
CA ASN A 20 -2.25 -13.48 -7.10
C ASN A 20 -1.97 -11.97 -6.92
N LEU A 21 -1.26 -11.64 -5.85
CA LEU A 21 -0.93 -10.25 -5.53
C LEU A 21 0.31 -9.83 -6.31
N GLN A 22 0.12 -8.97 -7.31
CA GLN A 22 1.21 -8.50 -8.18
C GLN A 22 1.54 -7.03 -7.96
N ARG A 23 0.65 -6.27 -7.31
CA ARG A 23 0.81 -4.84 -7.09
C ARG A 23 0.92 -4.53 -5.62
N GLY A 24 1.60 -3.43 -5.29
CA GLY A 24 1.69 -2.96 -3.92
C GLY A 24 0.37 -2.43 -3.38
N MET A 25 -0.49 -1.87 -4.24
CA MET A 25 -1.76 -1.25 -3.85
C MET A 25 -2.94 -2.02 -4.43
N ASN A 26 -3.83 -2.46 -3.55
CA ASN A 26 -5.00 -3.26 -3.94
C ASN A 26 -6.22 -2.75 -3.18
N PHE A 27 -6.90 -1.75 -3.74
CA PHE A 27 -8.05 -1.09 -3.11
C PHE A 27 -9.28 -1.99 -3.19
N HIS A 28 -9.90 -2.24 -2.04
CA HIS A 28 -11.09 -3.11 -1.92
C HIS A 28 -10.93 -4.44 -2.64
N LEU A 29 -9.78 -5.08 -2.43
CA LEU A 29 -9.45 -6.34 -3.11
C LEU A 29 -10.52 -7.40 -2.91
N ARG A 30 -11.05 -7.49 -1.69
CA ARG A 30 -12.12 -8.42 -1.33
C ARG A 30 -13.09 -7.71 -0.40
N GLY A 31 -14.16 -7.13 -0.96
CA GLY A 31 -15.17 -6.42 -0.19
C GLY A 31 -14.66 -5.07 0.31
N ASP A 32 -14.75 -4.85 1.61
CA ASP A 32 -14.48 -3.53 2.20
C ASP A 32 -13.06 -3.38 2.74
N VAL A 33 -12.19 -4.36 2.53
CA VAL A 33 -10.82 -4.31 3.05
C VAL A 33 -9.83 -4.30 1.90
N SER A 34 -8.93 -3.34 1.94
CA SER A 34 -7.84 -3.19 0.97
C SER A 34 -6.61 -3.98 1.41
N VAL A 35 -5.64 -4.15 0.52
CA VAL A 35 -4.37 -4.81 0.81
C VAL A 35 -3.22 -3.97 0.29
N ILE A 36 -2.21 -3.76 1.13
CA ILE A 36 -0.97 -3.08 0.74
C ILE A 36 0.22 -3.99 1.01
N LEU A 37 1.09 -4.08 0.01
CA LEU A 37 2.36 -4.80 0.09
C LEU A 37 3.48 -3.78 0.22
N MET A 38 4.17 -3.78 1.35
CA MET A 38 5.25 -2.82 1.64
C MET A 38 6.63 -3.48 1.51
N SER A 39 7.63 -2.67 1.24
CA SER A 39 9.02 -3.10 1.25
C SER A 39 9.86 -2.07 1.99
N LEU A 40 10.32 -2.44 3.19
CA LEU A 40 11.12 -1.58 4.06
C LEU A 40 12.61 -1.91 3.98
N ARG A 41 12.98 -2.82 3.09
CA ARG A 41 14.37 -3.29 2.95
C ARG A 41 15.28 -2.17 2.44
N PRO A 42 16.56 -2.20 2.80
CA PRO A 42 17.56 -1.37 2.15
C PRO A 42 17.51 -1.59 0.62
N ASN A 43 17.68 -0.53 -0.15
CA ASN A 43 17.64 -0.55 -1.61
C ASN A 43 16.26 -0.92 -2.20
N ALA A 44 15.19 -0.85 -1.41
CA ALA A 44 13.84 -0.96 -1.95
C ALA A 44 13.61 0.17 -2.97
N PRO A 45 12.84 -0.11 -4.06
CA PRO A 45 12.62 0.90 -5.10
C PRO A 45 11.74 2.06 -4.67
N TYR A 46 11.10 1.96 -3.51
CA TYR A 46 10.14 2.96 -3.02
C TYR A 46 10.49 3.39 -1.60
N ALA A 47 9.96 4.54 -1.19
CA ALA A 47 10.30 5.17 0.09
C ALA A 47 9.35 4.78 1.23
N ASP A 48 8.98 3.50 1.30
CA ASP A 48 8.18 2.98 2.42
C ASP A 48 9.00 3.10 3.72
N ARG A 49 8.35 3.48 4.81
CA ARG A 49 9.04 3.65 6.09
C ARG A 49 8.10 3.49 7.27
N VAL A 50 8.68 3.31 8.45
CA VAL A 50 7.96 3.23 9.72
C VAL A 50 8.33 4.46 10.54
N GLU A 51 7.33 5.09 11.14
CA GLU A 51 7.51 6.25 11.99
C GLU A 51 6.81 6.05 13.35
N GLU A 52 7.08 6.93 14.30
CA GLU A 52 6.48 6.92 15.63
C GLU A 52 6.60 5.56 16.33
N ASP A 53 7.82 4.99 16.32
CA ASP A 53 8.17 3.71 16.97
C ASP A 53 7.28 2.55 16.50
N GLY A 54 6.89 2.56 15.24
CA GLY A 54 6.06 1.50 14.65
C GLY A 54 4.57 1.76 14.73
N HIS A 55 4.14 2.89 15.28
CA HIS A 55 2.73 3.24 15.36
C HIS A 55 2.18 3.82 14.05
N VAL A 56 3.05 4.27 13.16
CA VAL A 56 2.64 4.82 11.87
C VAL A 56 3.49 4.22 10.76
N LEU A 57 2.83 3.69 9.74
CA LEU A 57 3.47 3.20 8.52
C LEU A 57 3.24 4.21 7.41
N ILE A 58 4.29 4.55 6.67
CA ILE A 58 4.21 5.42 5.51
C ILE A 58 4.47 4.56 4.27
N TYR A 59 3.57 4.64 3.32
CA TYR A 59 3.62 3.86 2.09
C TYR A 59 3.66 4.79 0.87
N GLU A 60 4.61 4.54 -0.04
CA GLU A 60 4.70 5.25 -1.32
C GLU A 60 3.89 4.52 -2.39
N GLY A 61 3.02 5.23 -3.10
CA GLY A 61 2.19 4.64 -4.14
C GLY A 61 3.01 4.05 -5.29
N HIS A 62 2.57 2.89 -5.79
CA HIS A 62 3.32 2.09 -6.76
C HIS A 62 2.54 1.82 -8.06
N ASP A 63 1.85 2.82 -8.58
CA ASP A 63 1.04 2.61 -9.79
C ASP A 63 1.82 2.79 -11.09
N VAL A 64 3.04 3.30 -11.02
CA VAL A 64 3.90 3.44 -12.20
C VAL A 64 4.85 2.26 -12.27
N SER A 65 4.74 1.48 -13.34
CA SER A 65 5.63 0.35 -13.57
C SER A 65 6.98 0.81 -14.10
N LYS A 66 8.03 0.04 -13.78
CA LYS A 66 9.35 0.28 -14.35
C LYS A 66 9.31 -0.01 -15.84
N THR A 67 9.60 1.00 -16.67
CA THR A 67 9.62 0.89 -18.13
C THR A 67 10.84 1.60 -18.67
N GLN A 68 11.02 1.59 -20.01
CA GLN A 68 12.08 2.34 -20.67
C GLN A 68 11.96 3.85 -20.41
N ASP A 69 10.72 4.36 -20.37
CA ASP A 69 10.44 5.78 -20.13
C ASP A 69 10.44 6.12 -18.64
N THR A 70 10.28 5.12 -17.77
CA THR A 70 10.27 5.28 -16.31
C THR A 70 11.19 4.23 -15.71
N PRO A 71 12.52 4.36 -15.87
CA PRO A 71 13.48 3.35 -15.39
C PRO A 71 13.58 3.31 -13.87
N ILE A 72 13.28 4.44 -13.19
CA ILE A 72 13.31 4.52 -11.72
C ILE A 72 11.94 5.03 -11.27
N PRO A 73 10.97 4.13 -11.02
CA PRO A 73 9.60 4.54 -10.68
C PRO A 73 9.50 5.49 -9.48
N LYS A 74 10.41 5.38 -8.50
CA LYS A 74 10.35 6.18 -7.28
C LYS A 74 10.62 7.67 -7.47
N ILE A 75 11.18 8.08 -8.63
CA ILE A 75 11.43 9.50 -8.91
C ILE A 75 10.31 10.14 -9.72
N VAL A 76 9.28 9.36 -10.06
CA VAL A 76 8.12 9.82 -10.83
C VAL A 76 6.92 9.92 -9.90
N ASP A 77 6.17 11.03 -9.96
CA ASP A 77 4.92 11.16 -9.22
C ASP A 77 3.96 10.05 -9.62
N GLN A 78 3.38 9.40 -8.63
CA GLN A 78 2.38 8.35 -8.90
C GLN A 78 1.09 9.01 -9.38
N PRO A 79 0.54 8.58 -10.53
CA PRO A 79 -0.66 9.23 -11.07
C PRO A 79 -1.90 8.93 -10.22
N MET A 80 -2.79 9.91 -10.13
CA MET A 80 -4.08 9.76 -9.45
C MET A 80 -5.16 9.24 -10.40
N ASN A 81 -5.03 9.52 -11.70
CA ASN A 81 -6.04 9.16 -12.68
C ASN A 81 -5.42 8.40 -13.85
N ASN A 82 -6.18 7.46 -14.39
CA ASN A 82 -5.87 6.82 -15.66
C ASN A 82 -6.16 7.77 -16.84
N PRO A 83 -5.59 7.51 -18.02
CA PRO A 83 -5.85 8.37 -19.20
C PRO A 83 -7.33 8.57 -19.51
N GLY A 84 -8.19 7.60 -19.19
CA GLY A 84 -9.64 7.70 -19.39
C GLY A 84 -10.38 8.48 -18.32
N GLY A 85 -9.69 9.01 -17.30
CA GLY A 85 -10.29 9.80 -16.21
C GLY A 85 -10.69 9.02 -14.98
N THR A 86 -10.69 7.69 -15.01
CA THR A 86 -10.94 6.87 -13.80
C THR A 86 -9.77 6.94 -12.85
N LEU A 87 -10.03 6.73 -11.55
CA LEU A 87 -8.97 6.76 -10.55
C LEU A 87 -8.07 5.53 -10.67
N THR A 88 -6.76 5.73 -10.52
CA THR A 88 -5.79 4.64 -10.34
C THR A 88 -5.94 4.05 -8.95
N GLN A 89 -5.24 2.95 -8.65
CA GLN A 89 -5.16 2.44 -7.28
C GLN A 89 -4.68 3.53 -6.34
N ASN A 90 -3.63 4.25 -6.70
CA ASN A 90 -3.12 5.37 -5.91
C ASN A 90 -4.19 6.45 -5.69
N GLY A 91 -4.95 6.79 -6.74
CA GLY A 91 -6.04 7.76 -6.64
C GLY A 91 -7.16 7.31 -5.72
N LEU A 92 -7.52 6.02 -5.75
CA LEU A 92 -8.55 5.46 -4.88
C LEU A 92 -8.15 5.55 -3.41
N PHE A 93 -6.92 5.16 -3.07
CA PHE A 93 -6.42 5.26 -1.70
C PHE A 93 -6.31 6.72 -1.24
N TYR A 94 -5.82 7.60 -2.11
CA TYR A 94 -5.70 9.02 -1.79
C TYR A 94 -7.08 9.61 -1.47
N LYS A 95 -8.08 9.34 -2.32
CA LYS A 95 -9.45 9.81 -2.10
C LYS A 95 -10.00 9.31 -0.77
N ALA A 96 -9.85 8.02 -0.47
CA ALA A 96 -10.33 7.43 0.78
C ALA A 96 -9.69 8.11 1.99
N ALA A 97 -8.38 8.36 1.94
CA ALA A 97 -7.66 9.02 3.02
C ALA A 97 -8.16 10.46 3.23
N LYS A 98 -8.40 11.21 2.15
CA LYS A 98 -8.89 12.57 2.26
C LYS A 98 -10.34 12.64 2.73
N GLU A 99 -11.18 11.68 2.35
CA GLU A 99 -12.55 11.61 2.85
C GLU A 99 -12.59 11.33 4.35
N TYR A 100 -11.68 10.50 4.85
CA TYR A 100 -11.55 10.27 6.29
C TYR A 100 -11.00 11.51 7.01
N SER A 101 -9.92 12.10 6.52
CA SER A 101 -9.29 13.25 7.16
C SER A 101 -10.22 14.48 7.19
N SER A 102 -11.13 14.60 6.21
CA SER A 102 -12.16 15.64 6.21
C SER A 102 -13.44 15.21 6.96
N ARG A 103 -13.44 14.07 7.63
CA ARG A 103 -14.52 13.54 8.47
C ARG A 103 -15.80 13.21 7.69
N LYS A 104 -15.68 12.90 6.40
CA LYS A 104 -16.83 12.55 5.56
C LYS A 104 -17.15 11.07 5.61
N LYS A 105 -16.15 10.21 5.88
CA LYS A 105 -16.31 8.76 5.89
C LYS A 105 -15.47 8.13 6.98
N HIS A 106 -15.79 6.87 7.29
CA HIS A 106 -14.96 6.03 8.15
C HIS A 106 -13.61 5.76 7.46
N PRO A 107 -12.56 5.44 8.24
CA PRO A 107 -11.26 5.16 7.64
C PRO A 107 -11.31 3.90 6.79
N GLU A 108 -10.57 3.91 5.70
CA GLU A 108 -10.35 2.71 4.89
C GLU A 108 -9.49 1.73 5.67
N LEU A 109 -9.96 0.50 5.80
CA LEU A 109 -9.19 -0.56 6.47
C LEU A 109 -8.32 -1.28 5.46
N VAL A 110 -7.09 -1.60 5.86
CA VAL A 110 -6.12 -2.20 4.97
C VAL A 110 -5.30 -3.26 5.71
N LYS A 111 -5.16 -4.43 5.09
CA LYS A 111 -4.22 -5.45 5.54
C LYS A 111 -2.85 -5.12 4.99
N VAL A 112 -1.84 -5.09 5.85
CA VAL A 112 -0.49 -4.72 5.46
C VAL A 112 0.42 -5.94 5.55
N TYR A 113 1.07 -6.25 4.44
CA TYR A 113 2.12 -7.27 4.36
C TYR A 113 3.43 -6.58 4.04
N GLU A 114 4.49 -7.01 4.70
CA GLU A 114 5.83 -6.45 4.50
C GLU A 114 6.75 -7.52 3.93
N LYS A 115 7.45 -7.19 2.85
CA LYS A 115 8.40 -8.11 2.23
C LYS A 115 9.70 -8.15 3.02
N LEU A 116 10.09 -9.34 3.48
CA LEU A 116 11.36 -9.54 4.17
C LEU A 116 12.48 -9.82 3.17
N HIS A 117 12.24 -10.68 2.21
CA HIS A 117 13.05 -10.88 1.02
C HIS A 117 12.26 -11.71 -0.01
N ALA A 118 12.86 -12.04 -1.15
CA ALA A 118 12.14 -12.68 -2.24
C ALA A 118 11.32 -13.89 -1.77
N GLY A 119 10.03 -13.85 -2.01
CA GLY A 119 9.11 -14.95 -1.66
C GLY A 119 8.73 -15.05 -0.20
N ILE A 120 9.28 -14.21 0.69
CA ILE A 120 9.04 -14.27 2.13
C ILE A 120 8.47 -12.95 2.62
N TRP A 121 7.33 -13.03 3.30
CA TRP A 121 6.56 -11.89 3.76
C TRP A 121 6.20 -12.03 5.23
N VAL A 122 5.90 -10.93 5.89
CA VAL A 122 5.29 -10.93 7.22
C VAL A 122 3.96 -10.18 7.15
N TYR A 123 2.95 -10.75 7.80
CA TYR A 123 1.65 -10.08 7.91
C TYR A 123 1.69 -9.14 9.12
N ASN A 124 1.47 -7.85 8.90
CA ASN A 124 1.54 -6.86 9.96
C ASN A 124 0.17 -6.53 10.58
N GLY A 125 -0.90 -7.08 10.04
CA GLY A 125 -2.23 -6.88 10.60
C GLY A 125 -3.05 -5.86 9.82
N ILE A 126 -4.14 -5.42 10.45
CA ILE A 126 -5.08 -4.47 9.85
C ILE A 126 -4.76 -3.06 10.35
N PHE A 127 -4.65 -2.13 9.42
CA PHE A 127 -4.39 -0.72 9.68
C PHE A 127 -5.53 0.11 9.13
N LYS A 128 -5.65 1.34 9.61
CA LYS A 128 -6.54 2.35 9.03
C LYS A 128 -5.70 3.41 8.34
N ILE A 129 -6.15 3.85 7.18
CA ILE A 129 -5.49 4.93 6.45
C ILE A 129 -5.95 6.25 7.07
N ILE A 130 -5.01 7.03 7.59
CA ILE A 130 -5.32 8.24 8.34
C ILE A 130 -5.06 9.52 7.58
N ASP A 131 -4.16 9.49 6.60
CA ASP A 131 -3.89 10.66 5.76
C ASP A 131 -3.17 10.25 4.48
N ALA A 132 -3.13 11.17 3.53
CA ALA A 132 -2.38 11.02 2.29
C ALA A 132 -1.93 12.40 1.83
N TRP A 133 -0.81 12.46 1.14
CA TRP A 133 -0.35 13.70 0.54
C TRP A 133 0.46 13.41 -0.71
N GLN A 134 0.57 14.41 -1.57
CA GLN A 134 1.36 14.32 -2.78
C GLN A 134 2.21 15.57 -2.90
N HIS A 135 3.50 15.37 -3.12
CA HIS A 135 4.46 16.43 -3.37
C HIS A 135 5.30 16.01 -4.57
N THR A 136 6.48 15.42 -4.37
CA THR A 136 7.22 14.77 -5.45
C THR A 136 6.81 13.31 -5.59
N MET A 137 6.14 12.75 -4.59
CA MET A 137 5.63 11.39 -4.57
C MET A 137 4.32 11.33 -3.78
N SER A 138 3.51 10.30 -4.06
CA SER A 138 2.28 10.06 -3.31
C SER A 138 2.56 9.20 -2.09
N LEU A 139 2.11 9.64 -0.92
CA LEU A 139 2.33 8.95 0.35
C LEU A 139 1.02 8.72 1.08
N LEU A 140 0.90 7.57 1.73
CA LEU A 140 -0.21 7.22 2.61
C LEU A 140 0.34 7.03 4.02
N SER A 141 -0.36 7.58 5.02
CA SER A 141 -0.07 7.37 6.42
C SER A 141 -1.09 6.39 6.99
N MET A 142 -0.64 5.34 7.66
CA MET A 142 -1.46 4.26 8.17
C MET A 142 -1.15 3.98 9.62
N ALA A 143 -2.19 3.80 10.44
CA ALA A 143 -2.04 3.49 11.87
C ALA A 143 -2.75 2.19 12.20
N PRO A 144 -2.29 1.42 13.22
CA PRO A 144 -2.98 0.22 13.66
C PRO A 144 -4.42 0.51 14.06
N VAL A 145 -5.27 -0.42 13.79
CA VAL A 145 -6.67 -0.35 14.19
C VAL A 145 -6.82 -0.60 15.68
#